data_77d2aabc87715f85cada2dd12296f4ac
#
_entry.id   77d2aabc87715f85cada2dd12296f4ac
#
_cell.length_a   1.000
_cell.length_b   1.000
_cell.length_c   1.000
_cell.angle_alpha   90.00
_cell.angle_beta   90.00
_cell.angle_gamma   90.00
#
_symmetry.space_group_name_H-M   'P 1'
#
loop_
_entity.id
_entity.type
_entity.pdbx_description
1 polymer ?
#
loop_
_entity_poly.entity_id
_entity_poly.type
_entity_poly.pdbx_seq_one_letter_code
_entity_poly.pdbx_strand_id
1 'polypeptide(L)'
;MSNPAHSGLLKIGQTSKDPLVRRKDLSSTGVPEEFVIEYQALVSDYRRQEKYIHQKLTKVRLTDKKEFFKVSVPEAINTIREQCGDKIKYEEVFHTTPEELKKVSRGKTTKGFFKALIILILIVVFTSQISKGEMVIPSPPEFLILIAIVLGYLLFRKKRK
;
A
#
# COMPACT_ATOMS: atom_id res chain seq x y z
N MET A 1 9.68 -13.38 3.80
CA MET A 1 9.96 -14.81 3.50
C MET A 1 8.68 -15.48 3.08
N SER A 2 8.73 -16.33 2.07
CA SER A 2 7.64 -17.23 1.66
C SER A 2 7.93 -18.65 2.11
N ASN A 3 6.91 -19.52 2.06
CA ASN A 3 7.08 -20.95 2.28
C ASN A 3 6.17 -21.67 1.29
N PRO A 4 6.69 -22.60 0.46
CA PRO A 4 5.89 -23.31 -0.54
C PRO A 4 4.70 -24.07 0.06
N ALA A 5 4.85 -24.62 1.28
CA ALA A 5 3.76 -25.29 2.01
C ALA A 5 2.63 -24.32 2.44
N HIS A 6 2.87 -23.02 2.40
CA HIS A 6 1.90 -21.97 2.78
C HIS A 6 1.71 -20.97 1.64
N SER A 7 1.28 -21.47 0.48
CA SER A 7 1.07 -20.64 -0.73
C SER A 7 0.20 -19.41 -0.45
N GLY A 8 0.64 -18.27 -0.94
CA GLY A 8 -0.07 -16.99 -0.77
C GLY A 8 0.11 -16.30 0.59
N LEU A 9 0.92 -16.86 1.49
CA LEU A 9 1.26 -16.26 2.76
C LEU A 9 2.73 -15.85 2.80
N LEU A 10 3.00 -14.65 3.32
CA LEU A 10 4.34 -14.17 3.61
C LEU A 10 4.56 -14.03 5.10
N LYS A 11 5.71 -14.51 5.57
CA LYS A 11 6.20 -14.20 6.91
C LYS A 11 7.01 -12.90 6.86
N ILE A 12 6.57 -11.91 7.65
CA ILE A 12 7.24 -10.60 7.78
C ILE A 12 7.63 -10.44 9.24
N GLY A 13 8.93 -10.40 9.51
CA GLY A 13 9.46 -10.27 10.85
C GLY A 13 10.88 -9.72 10.84
N GLN A 14 11.40 -9.40 12.00
CA GLN A 14 12.74 -8.88 12.21
C GLN A 14 13.69 -9.95 12.76
N THR A 15 14.98 -9.70 12.62
CA THR A 15 16.03 -10.49 13.26
C THR A 15 17.23 -9.60 13.56
N SER A 16 17.94 -9.90 14.66
CA SER A 16 19.26 -9.34 14.93
C SER A 16 20.39 -10.24 14.43
N LYS A 17 20.03 -11.44 13.94
CA LYS A 17 20.94 -12.41 13.34
C LYS A 17 20.98 -12.21 11.82
N ASP A 18 21.95 -12.83 11.17
CA ASP A 18 21.95 -12.98 9.72
C ASP A 18 20.64 -13.61 9.23
N PRO A 19 19.98 -13.06 8.19
CA PRO A 19 18.73 -13.58 7.65
C PRO A 19 18.80 -15.06 7.22
N LEU A 20 19.95 -15.53 6.72
CA LEU A 20 20.14 -16.93 6.34
C LEU A 20 20.15 -17.85 7.57
N VAL A 21 20.77 -17.43 8.67
CA VAL A 21 20.73 -18.15 9.94
C VAL A 21 19.31 -18.20 10.46
N ARG A 22 18.60 -17.07 10.44
CA ARG A 22 17.21 -16.99 10.87
C ARG A 22 16.29 -17.88 10.04
N ARG A 23 16.51 -17.96 8.73
CA ARG A 23 15.78 -18.88 7.83
C ARG A 23 15.94 -20.33 8.27
N LYS A 24 17.17 -20.77 8.53
CA LYS A 24 17.46 -22.13 9.01
C LYS A 24 16.77 -22.42 10.35
N ASP A 25 16.84 -21.49 11.31
CA ASP A 25 16.19 -21.63 12.61
C ASP A 25 14.66 -21.82 12.43
N LEU A 26 14.04 -21.10 11.52
CA LEU A 26 12.60 -21.18 11.24
C LEU A 26 12.21 -22.46 10.48
N SER A 27 13.12 -23.02 9.69
CA SER A 27 12.88 -24.22 8.89
C SER A 27 13.21 -25.52 9.65
N SER A 28 13.84 -25.45 10.83
CA SER A 28 14.37 -26.61 11.55
C SER A 28 13.36 -27.45 12.32
N THR A 29 12.15 -26.92 12.61
CA THR A 29 11.18 -27.62 13.47
C THR A 29 9.75 -27.49 12.96
N GLY A 30 9.16 -28.64 12.57
CA GLY A 30 7.73 -28.75 12.28
C GLY A 30 7.21 -28.03 11.02
N VAL A 31 8.09 -27.58 10.13
CA VAL A 31 7.72 -26.98 8.86
C VAL A 31 8.03 -27.96 7.75
N PRO A 32 7.05 -28.35 6.89
CA PRO A 32 7.27 -29.34 5.82
C PRO A 32 8.30 -28.93 4.77
N GLU A 33 8.46 -27.63 4.54
CA GLU A 33 9.38 -27.09 3.55
C GLU A 33 10.12 -25.87 4.10
N GLU A 34 11.31 -25.60 3.55
CA GLU A 34 12.14 -24.47 3.97
C GLU A 34 11.53 -23.13 3.56
N PHE A 35 11.76 -22.13 4.42
CA PHE A 35 11.44 -20.75 4.06
C PHE A 35 12.36 -20.22 2.96
N VAL A 36 11.82 -19.42 2.05
CA VAL A 36 12.55 -18.70 1.01
C VAL A 36 12.62 -17.23 1.39
N ILE A 37 13.81 -16.63 1.33
CA ILE A 37 13.97 -15.20 1.52
C ILE A 37 13.60 -14.49 0.23
N GLU A 38 12.52 -13.71 0.24
CA GLU A 38 12.08 -12.91 -0.90
C GLU A 38 12.69 -11.50 -0.88
N TYR A 39 12.89 -10.98 0.31
CA TYR A 39 13.40 -9.64 0.55
C TYR A 39 14.06 -9.55 1.92
N GLN A 40 15.15 -8.82 1.98
CA GLN A 40 15.80 -8.44 3.24
C GLN A 40 16.21 -6.97 3.22
N ALA A 41 16.20 -6.33 4.38
CA ALA A 41 16.65 -4.95 4.54
C ALA A 41 17.33 -4.73 5.89
N LEU A 42 18.44 -4.03 5.86
CA LEU A 42 19.10 -3.50 7.08
C LEU A 42 18.45 -2.16 7.40
N VAL A 43 17.75 -2.09 8.52
CA VAL A 43 16.96 -0.93 8.91
C VAL A 43 17.36 -0.44 10.28
N SER A 44 17.48 0.88 10.45
CA SER A 44 17.62 1.49 11.77
C SER A 44 16.33 1.31 12.56
N ASP A 45 16.44 0.99 13.85
CA ASP A 45 15.29 0.82 14.76
C ASP A 45 14.29 -0.26 14.27
N TYR A 46 14.83 -1.39 13.81
CA TYR A 46 14.09 -2.47 13.17
C TYR A 46 12.91 -2.99 13.99
N ARG A 47 13.00 -3.04 15.34
CA ARG A 47 11.89 -3.48 16.21
C ARG A 47 10.68 -2.56 16.12
N ARG A 48 10.92 -1.25 16.08
CA ARG A 48 9.86 -0.26 15.95
C ARG A 48 9.26 -0.26 14.54
N GLN A 49 10.11 -0.41 13.50
CA GLN A 49 9.65 -0.50 12.12
C GLN A 49 8.80 -1.74 11.89
N GLU A 50 9.18 -2.90 12.40
CA GLU A 50 8.35 -4.13 12.33
C GLU A 50 6.96 -3.89 12.90
N LYS A 51 6.85 -3.29 14.09
CA LYS A 51 5.55 -2.99 14.70
C LYS A 51 4.66 -2.12 13.79
N TYR A 52 5.23 -1.08 13.18
CA TYR A 52 4.48 -0.21 12.26
C TYR A 52 4.09 -0.93 10.95
N ILE A 53 4.96 -1.76 10.41
CA ILE A 53 4.67 -2.58 9.23
C ILE A 53 3.51 -3.54 9.54
N HIS A 54 3.54 -4.21 10.68
CA HIS A 54 2.47 -5.10 11.12
C HIS A 54 1.14 -4.34 11.30
N GLN A 55 1.16 -3.13 11.85
CA GLN A 55 -0.02 -2.27 11.94
C GLN A 55 -0.59 -1.90 10.57
N LYS A 56 0.26 -1.52 9.62
CA LYS A 56 -0.18 -1.21 8.23
C LYS A 56 -0.80 -2.43 7.54
N LEU A 57 -0.30 -3.63 7.83
CA LEU A 57 -0.74 -4.88 7.23
C LEU A 57 -1.80 -5.62 8.06
N THR A 58 -2.36 -5.02 9.10
CA THR A 58 -3.35 -5.66 10.00
C THR A 58 -4.51 -6.29 9.24
N LYS A 59 -5.02 -5.62 8.19
CA LYS A 59 -6.18 -6.10 7.40
C LYS A 59 -5.90 -7.38 6.60
N VAL A 60 -4.65 -7.69 6.33
CA VAL A 60 -4.21 -8.87 5.57
C VAL A 60 -3.43 -9.85 6.44
N ARG A 61 -3.35 -9.60 7.74
CA ARG A 61 -2.71 -10.48 8.71
C ARG A 61 -3.59 -11.70 8.97
N LEU A 62 -2.98 -12.88 8.97
CA LEU A 62 -3.71 -14.14 9.16
C LEU A 62 -4.34 -14.26 10.57
N THR A 63 -3.56 -13.95 11.59
CA THR A 63 -3.99 -13.88 13.00
C THR A 63 -3.13 -12.87 13.76
N ASP A 64 -3.67 -12.26 14.81
CA ASP A 64 -2.95 -11.24 15.58
C ASP A 64 -1.71 -11.78 16.32
N LYS A 65 -1.66 -13.10 16.55
CA LYS A 65 -0.55 -13.76 17.24
C LYS A 65 0.57 -14.23 16.31
N LYS A 66 0.35 -14.26 14.97
CA LYS A 66 1.31 -14.78 14.00
C LYS A 66 1.78 -13.68 13.04
N GLU A 67 2.99 -13.82 12.54
CA GLU A 67 3.65 -12.88 11.60
C GLU A 67 3.43 -13.29 10.13
N PHE A 68 2.27 -13.87 9.83
CA PHE A 68 1.87 -14.30 8.50
C PHE A 68 0.82 -13.36 7.91
N PHE A 69 1.04 -12.96 6.66
CA PHE A 69 0.24 -11.95 5.96
C PHE A 69 -0.17 -12.46 4.57
N LYS A 70 -1.44 -12.30 4.22
CA LYS A 70 -1.97 -12.61 2.88
C LYS A 70 -1.76 -11.42 1.97
N VAL A 71 -0.56 -11.29 1.44
CA VAL A 71 -0.11 -10.14 0.64
C VAL A 71 0.90 -10.62 -0.39
N SER A 72 0.96 -9.97 -1.56
CA SER A 72 1.97 -10.28 -2.57
C SER A 72 3.35 -9.77 -2.18
N VAL A 73 4.41 -10.42 -2.66
CA VAL A 73 5.81 -10.01 -2.39
C VAL A 73 6.05 -8.55 -2.80
N PRO A 74 5.67 -8.08 -4.01
CA PRO A 74 5.86 -6.69 -4.39
C PRO A 74 5.13 -5.69 -3.49
N GLU A 75 3.92 -6.04 -3.03
CA GLU A 75 3.14 -5.18 -2.14
C GLU A 75 3.75 -5.11 -0.74
N ALA A 76 4.24 -6.22 -0.21
CA ALA A 76 4.96 -6.28 1.06
C ALA A 76 6.23 -5.43 1.01
N ILE A 77 7.05 -5.56 -0.04
CA ILE A 77 8.28 -4.78 -0.24
C ILE A 77 7.96 -3.29 -0.29
N ASN A 78 6.96 -2.88 -1.10
CA ASN A 78 6.58 -1.47 -1.18
C ASN A 78 6.06 -0.93 0.15
N THR A 79 5.31 -1.72 0.91
CA THR A 79 4.85 -1.32 2.26
C THR A 79 6.03 -1.11 3.22
N ILE A 80 7.05 -1.98 3.16
CA ILE A 80 8.26 -1.86 3.96
C ILE A 80 9.04 -0.60 3.57
N ARG A 81 9.25 -0.37 2.26
CA ARG A 81 9.94 0.81 1.74
C ARG A 81 9.22 2.12 2.12
N GLU A 82 7.89 2.17 1.95
CA GLU A 82 7.09 3.32 2.36
C GLU A 82 7.16 3.60 3.86
N GLN A 83 7.25 2.55 4.68
CA GLN A 83 7.31 2.71 6.14
C GLN A 83 8.70 3.07 6.63
N CYS A 84 9.72 2.44 6.09
CA CYS A 84 11.10 2.61 6.57
C CYS A 84 11.80 3.81 5.93
N GLY A 85 11.52 4.12 4.65
CA GLY A 85 12.09 5.27 3.93
C GLY A 85 13.61 5.36 4.11
N ASP A 86 14.09 6.52 4.54
CA ASP A 86 15.53 6.81 4.74
C ASP A 86 16.21 5.98 5.84
N LYS A 87 15.46 5.19 6.60
CA LYS A 87 16.01 4.29 7.61
C LYS A 87 16.57 3.00 7.03
N ILE A 88 16.30 2.71 5.75
CA ILE A 88 16.88 1.57 5.04
C ILE A 88 18.32 1.92 4.67
N LYS A 89 19.27 1.20 5.26
CA LYS A 89 20.70 1.35 4.96
C LYS A 89 21.17 0.44 3.84
N TYR A 90 20.51 -0.71 3.70
CA TYR A 90 20.79 -1.71 2.67
C TYR A 90 19.52 -2.52 2.44
N GLU A 91 19.26 -2.92 1.20
CA GLU A 91 18.16 -3.83 0.87
C GLU A 91 18.56 -4.76 -0.29
N GLU A 92 17.93 -5.93 -0.31
CA GLU A 92 18.09 -6.92 -1.37
C GLU A 92 16.75 -7.59 -1.69
N VAL A 93 16.45 -7.70 -2.97
CA VAL A 93 15.25 -8.35 -3.53
C VAL A 93 15.71 -9.58 -4.31
N PHE A 94 15.16 -10.75 -4.01
CA PHE A 94 15.66 -12.00 -4.59
C PHE A 94 14.87 -12.47 -5.82
N HIS A 95 13.55 -12.59 -5.71
CA HIS A 95 12.72 -13.25 -6.74
C HIS A 95 11.69 -12.34 -7.40
N THR A 96 11.71 -11.03 -7.12
CA THR A 96 10.75 -10.06 -7.66
C THR A 96 11.43 -9.15 -8.66
N THR A 97 10.84 -8.98 -9.85
CA THR A 97 11.41 -8.09 -10.87
C THR A 97 11.14 -6.61 -10.58
N PRO A 98 12.02 -5.70 -11.06
CA PRO A 98 11.78 -4.26 -10.93
C PRO A 98 10.45 -3.79 -11.55
N GLU A 99 9.97 -4.46 -12.59
CA GLU A 99 8.71 -4.18 -13.25
C GLU A 99 7.51 -4.48 -12.36
N GLU A 100 7.54 -5.59 -11.63
CA GLU A 100 6.48 -5.98 -10.68
C GLU A 100 6.39 -4.99 -9.53
N LEU A 101 7.52 -4.54 -8.99
CA LEU A 101 7.58 -3.50 -7.96
C LEU A 101 6.99 -2.18 -8.44
N LYS A 102 7.30 -1.76 -9.67
CA LYS A 102 6.76 -0.53 -10.28
C LYS A 102 5.25 -0.62 -10.52
N LYS A 103 4.71 -1.77 -10.93
CA LYS A 103 3.26 -1.94 -11.15
C LYS A 103 2.46 -1.70 -9.86
N VAL A 104 2.92 -2.23 -8.74
CA VAL A 104 2.24 -2.07 -7.44
C VAL A 104 2.30 -0.62 -6.96
N SER A 105 3.45 0.06 -7.10
CA SER A 105 3.57 1.47 -6.69
C SER A 105 2.67 2.39 -7.51
N ARG A 106 2.58 2.19 -8.84
CA ARG A 106 1.68 2.97 -9.72
C ARG A 106 0.21 2.78 -9.39
N GLY A 107 -0.21 1.60 -8.97
CA GLY A 107 -1.61 1.30 -8.62
C GLY A 107 -2.12 2.08 -7.40
N LYS A 108 -1.26 2.49 -6.47
CA LYS A 108 -1.65 3.23 -5.26
C LYS A 108 -1.69 4.75 -5.47
N THR A 109 -0.80 5.31 -6.28
CA THR A 109 -0.59 6.77 -6.38
C THR A 109 -1.64 7.49 -7.22
N THR A 110 -2.16 6.87 -8.29
CA THR A 110 -3.01 7.56 -9.26
C THR A 110 -4.43 7.86 -8.76
N LYS A 111 -5.01 7.03 -7.87
CA LYS A 111 -6.41 7.21 -7.45
C LYS A 111 -6.65 8.36 -6.46
N GLY A 112 -5.65 8.70 -5.64
CA GLY A 112 -5.73 9.80 -4.68
C GLY A 112 -5.44 11.16 -5.31
N PHE A 113 -4.39 11.21 -6.13
CA PHE A 113 -3.91 12.43 -6.76
C PHE A 113 -4.96 13.05 -7.72
N PHE A 114 -5.57 12.24 -8.59
CA PHE A 114 -6.62 12.74 -9.49
C PHE A 114 -7.86 13.27 -8.75
N LYS A 115 -8.24 12.67 -7.61
CA LYS A 115 -9.33 13.21 -6.80
C LYS A 115 -9.00 14.57 -6.19
N ALA A 116 -7.79 14.71 -5.63
CA ALA A 116 -7.32 15.96 -5.06
C ALA A 116 -7.20 17.06 -6.12
N LEU A 117 -6.68 16.71 -7.30
CA LEU A 117 -6.55 17.64 -8.43
C LEU A 117 -7.92 18.15 -8.93
N ILE A 118 -8.92 17.25 -9.06
CA ILE A 118 -10.27 17.65 -9.47
C ILE A 118 -10.90 18.59 -8.45
N ILE A 119 -10.76 18.29 -7.16
CA ILE A 119 -11.28 19.15 -6.09
C ILE A 119 -10.60 20.53 -6.14
N LEU A 120 -9.28 20.57 -6.32
CA LEU A 120 -8.52 21.82 -6.42
C LEU A 120 -8.97 22.66 -7.63
N ILE A 121 -9.16 22.04 -8.81
CA ILE A 121 -9.66 22.72 -10.01
C ILE A 121 -11.08 23.30 -9.75
N LEU A 122 -11.96 22.54 -9.11
CA LEU A 122 -13.30 23.02 -8.78
C LEU A 122 -13.27 24.21 -7.80
N ILE A 123 -12.37 24.19 -6.81
CA ILE A 123 -12.18 25.32 -5.88
C ILE A 123 -11.66 26.54 -6.64
N VAL A 124 -10.66 26.40 -7.51
CA VAL A 124 -10.09 27.51 -8.29
C VAL A 124 -11.13 28.11 -9.23
N VAL A 125 -11.90 27.30 -9.92
CA VAL A 125 -12.99 27.79 -10.80
C VAL A 125 -14.05 28.51 -9.98
N PHE A 126 -14.44 27.99 -8.83
CA PHE A 126 -15.42 28.61 -7.96
C PHE A 126 -14.94 29.96 -7.39
N THR A 127 -13.68 30.04 -6.94
CA THR A 127 -13.09 31.29 -6.42
C THR A 127 -12.88 32.34 -7.51
N SER A 128 -12.57 31.94 -8.74
CA SER A 128 -12.43 32.88 -9.87
C SER A 128 -13.75 33.52 -10.30
N GLN A 129 -14.88 32.83 -10.13
CA GLN A 129 -16.21 33.37 -10.38
C GLN A 129 -16.60 34.41 -9.33
N ILE A 130 -16.25 34.19 -8.07
CA ILE A 130 -16.49 35.14 -6.98
C ILE A 130 -15.68 36.44 -7.18
N SER A 131 -14.42 36.32 -7.65
CA SER A 131 -13.52 37.50 -7.84
C SER A 131 -13.95 38.41 -9.01
N LYS A 132 -14.73 37.90 -9.98
CA LYS A 132 -15.20 38.68 -11.13
C LYS A 132 -16.47 39.52 -10.87
N GLY A 133 -17.04 39.46 -9.67
CA GLY A 133 -18.23 40.21 -9.31
C GLY A 133 -19.51 39.78 -10.03
N GLU A 134 -19.44 38.82 -10.90
CA GLU A 134 -20.59 38.19 -11.55
C GLU A 134 -21.06 37.01 -10.72
N MET A 135 -21.69 37.30 -9.57
CA MET A 135 -22.35 36.29 -8.80
C MET A 135 -23.69 35.92 -9.48
N VAL A 136 -23.62 35.24 -10.60
CA VAL A 136 -24.77 34.47 -11.06
C VAL A 136 -24.74 33.19 -10.18
N ILE A 137 -25.51 33.25 -9.09
CA ILE A 137 -25.83 32.04 -8.34
C ILE A 137 -26.52 31.12 -9.36
N PRO A 138 -25.95 29.96 -9.74
CA PRO A 138 -26.63 29.07 -10.67
C PRO A 138 -28.01 28.76 -10.10
N SER A 139 -29.03 28.87 -10.96
CA SER A 139 -30.40 28.61 -10.53
C SER A 139 -30.48 27.24 -9.83
N PRO A 140 -31.33 27.06 -8.84
CA PRO A 140 -31.44 25.79 -8.10
C PRO A 140 -31.44 24.54 -8.97
N PRO A 141 -32.06 24.52 -10.18
CA PRO A 141 -32.01 23.35 -11.06
C PRO A 141 -30.60 23.06 -11.63
N GLU A 142 -29.78 24.09 -11.93
CA GLU A 142 -28.43 23.89 -12.48
C GLU A 142 -27.47 23.31 -11.45
N PHE A 143 -27.59 23.74 -10.20
CA PHE A 143 -26.82 23.17 -9.10
C PHE A 143 -27.18 21.71 -8.82
N LEU A 144 -28.47 21.36 -8.91
CA LEU A 144 -28.94 19.98 -8.77
C LEU A 144 -28.46 19.09 -9.93
N ILE A 145 -28.40 19.61 -11.15
CA ILE A 145 -27.87 18.87 -12.32
C ILE A 145 -26.37 18.58 -12.12
N LEU A 146 -25.59 19.54 -11.64
CA LEU A 146 -24.15 19.34 -11.37
C LEU A 146 -23.93 18.27 -10.27
N ILE A 147 -24.73 18.32 -9.20
CA ILE A 147 -24.69 17.30 -8.14
C ILE A 147 -25.10 15.93 -8.69
N ALA A 148 -26.13 15.86 -9.53
CA ALA A 148 -26.58 14.60 -10.13
C ALA A 148 -25.54 13.98 -11.05
N ILE A 149 -24.81 14.77 -11.85
CA ILE A 149 -23.70 14.31 -12.70
C ILE A 149 -22.56 13.76 -11.85
N VAL A 150 -22.18 14.44 -10.77
CA VAL A 150 -21.12 14.01 -9.86
C VAL A 150 -21.53 12.73 -9.11
N LEU A 151 -22.75 12.67 -8.61
CA LEU A 151 -23.30 11.47 -7.94
C LEU A 151 -23.45 10.31 -8.92
N GLY A 152 -23.97 10.54 -10.13
CA GLY A 152 -24.09 9.54 -11.18
C GLY A 152 -22.73 8.94 -11.56
N TYR A 153 -21.71 9.77 -11.71
CA TYR A 153 -20.34 9.32 -11.96
C TYR A 153 -19.79 8.46 -10.81
N LEU A 154 -20.05 8.83 -9.55
CA LEU A 154 -19.62 8.09 -8.38
C LEU A 154 -20.35 6.74 -8.24
N LEU A 155 -21.64 6.69 -8.55
CA LEU A 155 -22.47 5.47 -8.49
C LEU A 155 -22.16 4.50 -9.64
N PHE A 156 -21.96 4.99 -10.87
CA PHE A 156 -21.58 4.18 -12.02
C PHE A 156 -20.22 3.49 -11.81
N ARG A 157 -19.31 4.15 -11.11
CA ARG A 157 -18.01 3.59 -10.76
C ARG A 157 -18.09 2.48 -9.70
N LYS A 158 -19.12 2.49 -8.83
CA LYS A 158 -19.31 1.45 -7.79
C LYS A 158 -19.83 0.13 -8.38
N LYS A 159 -20.50 0.16 -9.54
CA LYS A 159 -21.08 -1.00 -10.23
C LYS A 159 -20.07 -1.78 -11.10
N ARG A 160 -18.86 -1.24 -11.34
CA ARG A 160 -17.78 -1.87 -12.13
C ARG A 160 -16.69 -2.54 -11.28
N LYS A 161 -16.99 -2.84 -10.05
CA LYS A 161 -16.20 -3.70 -9.16
C LYS A 161 -17.04 -4.90 -8.80
#